data_a21cbc769b1667c8912a7c925a2fcc86
#
_entry.id   a21cbc769b1667c8912a7c925a2fcc86
#
_cell.length_a   1.000
_cell.length_b   1.000
_cell.length_c   1.000
_cell.angle_alpha   90.00
_cell.angle_beta   90.00
_cell.angle_gamma   90.00
#
_symmetry.space_group_name_H-M   'P 1'
#
loop_
_entity.id
_entity.type
_entity.pdbx_description
1 polymer ?
#
loop_
_entity_poly.entity_id
_entity_poly.type
_entity_poly.pdbx_seq_one_letter_code
_entity_poly.pdbx_strand_id
1 'polypeptide(L)'
;TANRYHNADLPQREFDADKAAYHYKKSGHSGKIQLSASDAAFAGAVDAAQLMANSAAEAGIEIEVIREPRDGYWSNVWNNDAKGWCACYWGGRPTEDWMFSAAYTNDTDWNDTAWKGTDASAKFNVLVKEGRAELDDNKRREIYAECQRLIYDDGGTICPLFNNYV
;
A
#
# COMPACT_ATOMS: atom_id res chain seq x y z
N THR A 1 9.28 -5.47 -10.19
CA THR A 1 10.51 -5.36 -11.03
C THR A 1 10.39 -6.11 -12.37
N ALA A 2 9.50 -7.09 -12.49
CA ALA A 2 9.29 -7.82 -13.73
C ALA A 2 8.33 -7.13 -14.71
N ASN A 3 7.60 -6.12 -14.26
CA ASN A 3 6.62 -5.42 -15.09
C ASN A 3 7.30 -4.47 -16.06
N ARG A 4 6.67 -4.30 -17.25
CA ARG A 4 7.23 -3.55 -18.37
C ARG A 4 7.54 -2.09 -18.04
N TYR A 5 6.72 -1.45 -17.23
CA TYR A 5 6.81 -0.04 -16.87
C TYR A 5 7.25 0.17 -15.43
N HIS A 6 7.93 -0.81 -14.82
CA HIS A 6 8.49 -0.64 -13.49
C HIS A 6 9.40 0.60 -13.42
N ASN A 7 9.12 1.47 -12.46
CA ASN A 7 9.95 2.65 -12.20
C ASN A 7 11.12 2.28 -11.27
N ALA A 8 12.30 2.10 -11.86
CA ALA A 8 13.51 1.76 -11.11
C ALA A 8 14.15 2.98 -10.41
N ASP A 9 13.67 4.20 -10.71
CA ASP A 9 14.24 5.43 -10.13
C ASP A 9 13.65 5.76 -8.75
N LEU A 10 12.60 5.05 -8.33
CA LEU A 10 12.07 5.19 -6.98
C LEU A 10 13.05 4.61 -5.96
N PRO A 11 13.51 5.42 -4.99
CA PRO A 11 14.46 4.96 -4.00
C PRO A 11 13.83 3.90 -3.08
N GLN A 12 14.59 2.86 -2.74
CA GLN A 12 14.19 1.94 -1.69
C GLN A 12 14.24 2.66 -0.35
N ARG A 13 13.13 2.65 0.40
CA ARG A 13 13.13 3.12 1.78
C ARG A 13 13.80 2.08 2.67
N GLU A 14 14.85 2.52 3.35
CA GLU A 14 15.52 1.72 4.36
C GLU A 14 14.92 1.97 5.75
N PHE A 15 15.19 1.07 6.67
CA PHE A 15 14.79 1.25 8.07
C PHE A 15 15.55 2.44 8.67
N ASP A 16 14.81 3.40 9.22
CA ASP A 16 15.34 4.62 9.83
C ASP A 16 14.37 5.09 10.92
N ALA A 17 14.70 4.75 12.17
CA ALA A 17 13.85 5.05 13.32
C ALA A 17 13.71 6.55 13.58
N ASP A 18 14.77 7.34 13.36
CA ASP A 18 14.74 8.78 13.59
C ASP A 18 13.84 9.48 12.55
N LYS A 19 13.93 9.04 11.30
CA LYS A 19 13.08 9.56 10.22
C LYS A 19 11.62 9.14 10.42
N ALA A 20 11.38 7.92 10.87
CA ALA A 20 10.04 7.44 11.20
C ALA A 20 9.43 8.27 12.34
N ALA A 21 10.16 8.49 13.41
CA ALA A 21 9.75 9.34 14.54
C ALA A 21 9.44 10.79 14.09
N TYR A 22 10.28 11.36 13.22
CA TYR A 22 10.06 12.68 12.66
C TYR A 22 8.75 12.77 11.88
N HIS A 23 8.50 11.82 10.97
CA HIS A 23 7.27 11.81 10.17
C HIS A 23 6.02 11.52 11.00
N TYR A 24 6.12 10.62 11.98
CA TYR A 24 5.03 10.34 12.91
C TYR A 24 4.63 11.60 13.69
N LYS A 25 5.61 12.31 14.25
CA LYS A 25 5.36 13.58 14.93
C LYS A 25 4.74 14.63 13.99
N LYS A 26 5.22 14.72 12.76
CA LYS A 26 4.74 15.66 11.75
C LYS A 26 3.30 15.36 11.30
N SER A 27 2.86 14.11 11.35
CA SER A 27 1.49 13.71 11.00
C SER A 27 0.44 14.26 11.97
N GLY A 28 0.84 14.63 13.19
CA GLY A 28 -0.08 15.07 14.25
C GLY A 28 -0.86 13.91 14.88
N HIS A 29 -0.64 12.69 14.44
CA HIS A 29 -1.26 11.52 15.06
C HIS A 29 -0.75 11.32 16.49
N SER A 30 -1.63 10.87 17.37
CA SER A 30 -1.28 10.49 18.74
C SER A 30 -2.05 9.25 19.15
N GLY A 31 -1.42 8.39 19.95
CA GLY A 31 -2.00 7.15 20.41
C GLY A 31 -1.56 5.92 19.63
N LYS A 32 -2.19 4.80 19.94
CA LYS A 32 -1.89 3.51 19.29
C LYS A 32 -2.42 3.44 17.87
N ILE A 33 -1.63 2.86 16.98
CA ILE A 33 -2.09 2.48 15.64
C ILE A 33 -2.51 1.01 15.70
N GLN A 34 -3.76 0.70 15.36
CA GLN A 34 -4.22 -0.69 15.30
C GLN A 34 -3.86 -1.29 13.94
N LEU A 35 -3.26 -2.48 13.97
CA LEU A 35 -2.95 -3.29 12.80
C LEU A 35 -3.65 -4.65 12.90
N SER A 36 -4.73 -4.81 12.18
CA SER A 36 -5.43 -6.10 12.07
C SER A 36 -4.64 -7.08 11.22
N ALA A 37 -4.40 -8.28 11.72
CA ALA A 37 -3.67 -9.32 11.01
C ALA A 37 -4.29 -10.70 11.21
N SER A 38 -4.25 -11.52 10.17
CA SER A 38 -4.71 -12.90 10.18
C SER A 38 -3.91 -13.75 9.20
N ASP A 39 -3.68 -15.02 9.55
CA ASP A 39 -3.11 -15.99 8.60
C ASP A 39 -4.05 -16.33 7.42
N ALA A 40 -5.25 -15.71 7.38
CA ALA A 40 -6.07 -15.68 6.18
C ALA A 40 -5.48 -14.75 5.10
N ALA A 41 -4.77 -13.70 5.48
CA ALA A 41 -4.10 -12.79 4.54
C ALA A 41 -2.93 -13.49 3.85
N PHE A 42 -2.01 -14.03 4.63
CA PHE A 42 -0.90 -14.89 4.18
C PHE A 42 -0.34 -15.65 5.38
N ALA A 43 0.34 -16.75 5.12
CA ALA A 43 0.96 -17.55 6.19
C ALA A 43 2.00 -16.72 6.95
N GLY A 44 1.85 -16.62 8.27
CA GLY A 44 2.73 -15.81 9.14
C GLY A 44 2.42 -14.32 9.18
N ALA A 45 1.24 -13.89 8.70
CA ALA A 45 0.85 -12.48 8.72
C ALA A 45 0.82 -11.88 10.13
N VAL A 46 0.39 -12.65 11.12
CA VAL A 46 0.37 -12.21 12.52
C VAL A 46 1.79 -12.01 13.06
N ASP A 47 2.71 -12.92 12.76
CA ASP A 47 4.10 -12.81 13.18
C ASP A 47 4.79 -11.62 12.48
N ALA A 48 4.51 -11.44 11.19
CA ALA A 48 5.01 -10.29 10.43
C ALA A 48 4.51 -8.95 11.03
N ALA A 49 3.23 -8.88 11.39
CA ALA A 49 2.66 -7.71 12.05
C ALA A 49 3.35 -7.43 13.40
N GLN A 50 3.66 -8.47 14.16
CA GLN A 50 4.38 -8.32 15.43
C GLN A 50 5.81 -7.80 15.23
N LEU A 51 6.52 -8.27 14.19
CA LEU A 51 7.83 -7.75 13.83
C LEU A 51 7.76 -6.27 13.42
N MET A 52 6.74 -5.88 12.66
CA MET A 52 6.50 -4.48 12.29
C MET A 52 6.26 -3.62 13.54
N ALA A 53 5.44 -4.11 14.48
CA ALA A 53 5.18 -3.40 15.74
C ALA A 53 6.45 -3.21 16.57
N ASN A 54 7.31 -4.23 16.65
CA ASN A 54 8.59 -4.13 17.35
C ASN A 54 9.53 -3.11 16.69
N SER A 55 9.62 -3.10 15.36
CA SER A 55 10.43 -2.12 14.62
C SER A 55 9.89 -0.69 14.78
N ALA A 56 8.57 -0.51 14.78
CA ALA A 56 7.92 0.78 14.98
C ALA A 56 8.19 1.34 16.40
N ALA A 57 8.27 0.47 17.40
CA ALA A 57 8.55 0.87 18.76
C ALA A 57 9.92 1.54 18.93
N GLU A 58 10.91 1.20 18.10
CA GLU A 58 12.22 1.87 18.07
C GLU A 58 12.11 3.35 17.70
N ALA A 59 11.07 3.71 16.93
CA ALA A 59 10.74 5.09 16.55
C ALA A 59 9.76 5.76 17.54
N GLY A 60 9.39 5.10 18.62
CA GLY A 60 8.38 5.59 19.57
C GLY A 60 6.95 5.51 19.01
N ILE A 61 6.71 4.70 18.00
CA ILE A 61 5.40 4.47 17.39
C ILE A 61 4.80 3.19 17.98
N GLU A 62 3.68 3.32 18.67
CA GLU A 62 3.00 2.16 19.26
C GLU A 62 2.00 1.55 18.28
N ILE A 63 2.28 0.32 17.83
CA ILE A 63 1.36 -0.48 17.01
C ILE A 63 0.77 -1.60 17.86
N GLU A 64 -0.55 -1.62 17.94
CA GLU A 64 -1.32 -2.68 18.59
C GLU A 64 -1.75 -3.70 17.53
N VAL A 65 -1.18 -4.90 17.58
CA VAL A 65 -1.54 -5.99 16.65
C VAL A 65 -2.84 -6.65 17.09
N ILE A 66 -3.87 -6.55 16.27
CA ILE A 66 -5.15 -7.20 16.48
C ILE A 66 -5.18 -8.50 15.68
N ARG A 67 -5.11 -9.63 16.42
CA ARG A 67 -5.23 -10.93 15.78
C ARG A 67 -6.69 -11.20 15.43
N GLU A 68 -6.98 -11.24 14.13
CA GLU A 68 -8.31 -11.49 13.61
C GLU A 68 -8.51 -12.97 13.26
N PRO A 69 -9.74 -13.49 13.38
CA PRO A 69 -10.06 -14.85 12.94
C PRO A 69 -9.87 -15.00 11.42
N ARG A 70 -9.58 -16.23 10.98
CA ARG A 70 -9.49 -16.52 9.54
C ARG A 70 -10.84 -16.38 8.84
N ASP A 71 -11.88 -16.89 9.52
CA ASP A 71 -13.24 -16.82 8.99
C ASP A 71 -13.75 -15.39 8.99
N GLY A 72 -14.22 -14.94 7.83
CA GLY A 72 -14.74 -13.60 7.65
C GLY A 72 -13.67 -12.50 7.55
N TYR A 73 -12.37 -12.81 7.51
CA TYR A 73 -11.32 -11.79 7.40
C TYR A 73 -11.52 -10.87 6.20
N TRP A 74 -11.73 -11.45 5.03
CA TRP A 74 -11.90 -10.70 3.79
C TRP A 74 -13.21 -9.93 3.68
N SER A 75 -14.26 -10.35 4.39
CA SER A 75 -15.56 -9.67 4.37
C SER A 75 -15.76 -8.67 5.51
N ASN A 76 -15.03 -8.82 6.63
CA ASN A 76 -15.31 -8.03 7.82
C ASN A 76 -14.12 -7.18 8.28
N VAL A 77 -12.91 -7.46 7.80
CA VAL A 77 -11.68 -6.76 8.21
C VAL A 77 -11.06 -6.02 7.04
N TRP A 78 -10.70 -6.75 5.97
CA TRP A 78 -10.10 -6.13 4.81
C TRP A 78 -11.06 -5.15 4.14
N ASN A 79 -10.55 -4.00 3.70
CA ASN A 79 -11.32 -2.93 3.05
C ASN A 79 -12.52 -2.45 3.89
N ASN A 80 -12.37 -2.48 5.22
CA ASN A 80 -13.36 -1.99 6.16
C ASN A 80 -12.80 -0.80 6.92
N ASP A 81 -13.28 0.39 6.62
CA ASP A 81 -12.81 1.66 7.20
C ASP A 81 -12.85 1.65 8.75
N ALA A 82 -13.79 0.92 9.36
CA ALA A 82 -13.88 0.81 10.81
C ALA A 82 -12.74 -0.02 11.45
N LYS A 83 -12.04 -0.83 10.65
CA LYS A 83 -10.90 -1.65 11.09
C LYS A 83 -9.56 -0.94 10.91
N GLY A 84 -9.53 0.10 10.12
CA GLY A 84 -8.30 0.85 9.83
C GLY A 84 -7.27 0.00 9.08
N TRP A 85 -6.05 -0.01 9.58
CA TRP A 85 -4.92 -0.68 8.93
C TRP A 85 -4.99 -2.20 9.07
N CYS A 86 -4.76 -2.92 8.00
CA CYS A 86 -4.79 -4.39 8.01
C CYS A 86 -3.73 -5.00 7.10
N ALA A 87 -3.31 -6.22 7.43
CA ALA A 87 -2.46 -7.04 6.58
C ALA A 87 -3.29 -7.65 5.44
N CYS A 88 -2.80 -7.55 4.22
CA CYS A 88 -3.45 -8.15 3.06
C CYS A 88 -2.41 -8.69 2.06
N TYR A 89 -2.88 -9.33 1.00
CA TYR A 89 -2.08 -9.63 -0.18
C TYR A 89 -2.84 -9.29 -1.45
N TRP A 90 -2.09 -9.03 -2.50
CA TRP A 90 -2.62 -8.90 -3.85
C TRP A 90 -1.98 -9.90 -4.78
N GLY A 91 -2.79 -10.60 -5.55
CA GLY A 91 -2.30 -11.41 -6.66
C GLY A 91 -1.75 -10.51 -7.76
N GLY A 92 -0.67 -10.94 -8.42
CA GLY A 92 -0.09 -10.21 -9.55
C GLY A 92 -1.11 -9.97 -10.67
N ARG A 93 -0.93 -8.86 -11.37
CA ARG A 93 -1.71 -8.51 -12.56
C ARG A 93 -0.79 -8.48 -13.78
N PRO A 94 -1.28 -8.84 -14.98
CA PRO A 94 -0.49 -8.83 -16.21
C PRO A 94 0.07 -7.48 -16.60
N THR A 95 -0.61 -6.41 -16.20
CA THR A 95 -0.21 -5.02 -16.48
C THR A 95 -0.30 -4.15 -15.25
N GLU A 96 0.51 -3.09 -15.21
CA GLU A 96 0.47 -2.06 -14.18
C GLU A 96 -0.91 -1.39 -14.12
N ASP A 97 -1.47 -1.07 -15.29
CA ASP A 97 -2.79 -0.44 -15.39
C ASP A 97 -3.88 -1.27 -14.68
N TRP A 98 -3.85 -2.58 -14.84
CA TRP A 98 -4.83 -3.44 -14.17
C TRP A 98 -4.67 -3.39 -12.65
N MET A 99 -3.43 -3.41 -12.13
CA MET A 99 -3.19 -3.28 -10.70
C MET A 99 -3.61 -1.91 -10.18
N PHE A 100 -3.27 -0.84 -10.88
CA PHE A 100 -3.66 0.52 -10.52
C PHE A 100 -5.18 0.68 -10.44
N SER A 101 -5.88 0.19 -11.45
CA SER A 101 -7.35 0.28 -11.52
C SER A 101 -8.05 -0.61 -10.50
N ALA A 102 -7.46 -1.76 -10.13
CA ALA A 102 -8.07 -2.66 -9.17
C ALA A 102 -7.92 -2.17 -7.73
N ALA A 103 -6.77 -1.58 -7.37
CA ALA A 103 -6.42 -1.35 -5.97
C ALA A 103 -6.39 0.13 -5.54
N TYR A 104 -6.26 1.09 -6.49
CA TYR A 104 -5.91 2.46 -6.13
C TYR A 104 -6.76 3.56 -6.75
N THR A 105 -7.60 3.28 -7.75
CA THR A 105 -8.50 4.31 -8.33
C THR A 105 -9.72 4.55 -7.44
N ASN A 106 -10.29 5.76 -7.55
CA ASN A 106 -11.45 6.15 -6.75
C ASN A 106 -12.74 5.39 -7.10
N ASP A 107 -12.79 4.80 -8.29
CA ASP A 107 -13.97 4.13 -8.86
C ASP A 107 -13.93 2.60 -8.68
N THR A 108 -12.97 2.07 -7.94
CA THR A 108 -12.95 0.66 -7.56
C THR A 108 -13.52 0.45 -6.17
N ASP A 109 -14.26 -0.64 -6.00
CA ASP A 109 -14.74 -1.10 -4.69
C ASP A 109 -13.58 -1.56 -3.78
N TRP A 110 -12.41 -1.81 -4.36
CA TRP A 110 -11.22 -2.32 -3.67
C TRP A 110 -10.11 -1.29 -3.53
N ASN A 111 -10.46 -0.02 -3.36
CA ASN A 111 -9.45 0.99 -3.03
C ASN A 111 -8.81 0.66 -1.67
N ASP A 112 -7.74 -0.11 -1.72
CA ASP A 112 -7.15 -0.88 -0.62
C ASP A 112 -6.72 -0.01 0.58
N THR A 113 -6.43 1.25 0.35
CA THR A 113 -6.02 2.21 1.38
C THR A 113 -7.03 3.34 1.60
N ALA A 114 -8.22 3.22 1.04
CA ALA A 114 -9.22 4.29 0.99
C ALA A 114 -8.65 5.61 0.43
N TRP A 115 -7.65 5.52 -0.43
CA TRP A 115 -6.90 6.65 -0.98
C TRP A 115 -7.74 7.46 -1.96
N LYS A 116 -8.35 8.50 -1.45
CA LYS A 116 -9.21 9.43 -2.20
C LYS A 116 -9.27 10.79 -1.51
N GLY A 117 -9.62 11.82 -2.28
CA GLY A 117 -9.82 13.17 -1.73
C GLY A 117 -8.53 13.98 -1.55
N THR A 118 -7.36 13.47 -1.97
CA THR A 118 -6.11 14.24 -2.05
C THR A 118 -5.85 14.67 -3.48
N ASP A 119 -5.05 15.74 -3.67
CA ASP A 119 -4.62 16.17 -5.01
C ASP A 119 -3.83 15.07 -5.72
N ALA A 120 -3.04 14.29 -4.97
CA ALA A 120 -2.28 13.18 -5.50
C ALA A 120 -3.20 12.06 -6.02
N SER A 121 -4.24 11.68 -5.27
CA SER A 121 -5.21 10.67 -5.72
C SER A 121 -6.01 11.15 -6.93
N ALA A 122 -6.40 12.43 -6.98
CA ALA A 122 -7.08 13.02 -8.14
C ALA A 122 -6.20 12.96 -9.40
N LYS A 123 -4.93 13.38 -9.28
CA LYS A 123 -3.95 13.31 -10.36
C LYS A 123 -3.72 11.86 -10.82
N PHE A 124 -3.58 10.93 -9.89
CA PHE A 124 -3.42 9.50 -10.18
C PHE A 124 -4.57 8.96 -11.05
N ASN A 125 -5.81 9.26 -10.69
CA ASN A 125 -6.99 8.81 -11.46
C ASN A 125 -7.01 9.33 -12.90
N VAL A 126 -6.53 10.55 -13.14
CA VAL A 126 -6.38 11.11 -14.48
C VAL A 126 -5.28 10.36 -15.23
N LEU A 127 -4.10 10.23 -14.64
CA LEU A 127 -2.94 9.60 -15.27
C LEU A 127 -3.16 8.13 -15.63
N VAL A 128 -3.89 7.36 -14.83
CA VAL A 128 -4.21 5.96 -15.14
C VAL A 128 -5.03 5.90 -16.46
N LYS A 129 -6.01 6.80 -16.63
CA LYS A 129 -6.82 6.87 -17.86
C LYS A 129 -6.00 7.33 -19.06
N GLU A 130 -5.14 8.31 -18.88
CA GLU A 130 -4.22 8.80 -19.92
C GLU A 130 -3.23 7.71 -20.34
N GLY A 131 -2.58 7.03 -19.40
CA GLY A 131 -1.64 5.95 -19.68
C GLY A 131 -2.27 4.77 -20.41
N ARG A 132 -3.54 4.47 -20.12
CA ARG A 132 -4.30 3.44 -20.82
C ARG A 132 -4.55 3.82 -22.29
N ALA A 133 -4.81 5.08 -22.56
CA ALA A 133 -5.11 5.59 -23.90
C ALA A 133 -3.84 5.93 -24.72
N GLU A 134 -2.69 6.11 -24.06
CA GLU A 134 -1.45 6.53 -24.73
C GLU A 134 -0.89 5.41 -25.61
N LEU A 135 -0.59 5.75 -26.85
CA LEU A 135 -0.05 4.81 -27.85
C LEU A 135 1.49 4.83 -27.92
N ASP A 136 2.11 5.96 -27.58
CA ASP A 136 3.55 6.07 -27.50
C ASP A 136 4.08 5.38 -26.23
N ASP A 137 4.95 4.38 -26.41
CA ASP A 137 5.45 3.56 -25.31
C ASP A 137 6.30 4.35 -24.29
N ASN A 138 7.07 5.33 -24.78
CA ASN A 138 7.91 6.14 -23.88
C ASN A 138 7.06 7.08 -23.02
N LYS A 139 6.07 7.73 -23.63
CA LYS A 139 5.13 8.57 -22.89
C LYS A 139 4.30 7.76 -21.91
N ARG A 140 3.84 6.57 -22.29
CA ARG A 140 3.13 5.67 -21.36
C ARG A 140 4.03 5.28 -20.18
N ARG A 141 5.31 5.03 -20.41
CA ARG A 141 6.28 4.75 -19.35
C ARG A 141 6.42 5.91 -18.38
N GLU A 142 6.50 7.14 -18.88
CA GLU A 142 6.56 8.35 -18.05
C GLU A 142 5.28 8.51 -17.21
N ILE A 143 4.12 8.31 -17.80
CA ILE A 143 2.83 8.39 -17.10
C ILE A 143 2.74 7.34 -15.98
N TYR A 144 3.09 6.08 -16.26
CA TYR A 144 3.03 5.03 -15.25
C TYR A 144 4.15 5.14 -14.20
N ALA A 145 5.29 5.72 -14.55
CA ALA A 145 6.31 6.06 -13.56
C ALA A 145 5.80 7.10 -12.58
N GLU A 146 5.08 8.11 -13.06
CA GLU A 146 4.45 9.11 -12.19
C GLU A 146 3.31 8.50 -11.34
N CYS A 147 2.51 7.59 -11.89
CA CYS A 147 1.53 6.84 -11.09
C CYS A 147 2.18 6.08 -9.92
N GLN A 148 3.29 5.39 -10.18
CA GLN A 148 4.03 4.68 -9.15
C GLN A 148 4.59 5.63 -8.09
N ARG A 149 5.09 6.79 -8.51
CA ARG A 149 5.58 7.82 -7.59
C ARG A 149 4.47 8.35 -6.67
N LEU A 150 3.29 8.62 -7.21
CA LEU A 150 2.14 9.10 -6.42
C LEU A 150 1.70 8.07 -5.37
N ILE A 151 1.65 6.78 -5.73
CA ILE A 151 1.38 5.71 -4.76
C ILE A 151 2.49 5.64 -3.71
N TYR A 152 3.75 5.73 -4.13
CA TYR A 152 4.90 5.68 -3.24
C TYR A 152 4.88 6.83 -2.22
N ASP A 153 4.52 8.05 -2.65
CA ASP A 153 4.56 9.24 -1.80
C ASP A 153 3.31 9.43 -0.93
N ASP A 154 2.12 9.06 -1.44
CA ASP A 154 0.82 9.43 -0.84
C ASP A 154 -0.17 8.26 -0.76
N GLY A 155 0.07 7.15 -1.44
CA GLY A 155 -0.90 6.05 -1.58
C GLY A 155 -1.19 5.23 -0.33
N GLY A 156 -0.45 5.42 0.75
CA GLY A 156 -0.69 4.76 2.05
C GLY A 156 -0.35 3.27 2.11
N THR A 157 0.02 2.66 0.99
CA THR A 157 0.37 1.23 0.93
C THR A 157 1.81 0.99 1.40
N ILE A 158 1.98 0.01 2.29
CA ILE A 158 3.30 -0.53 2.64
C ILE A 158 3.40 -1.94 2.06
N CYS A 159 4.26 -2.13 1.05
CA CYS A 159 4.53 -3.42 0.43
C CYS A 159 5.92 -3.92 0.84
N PRO A 160 6.03 -4.70 1.93
CA PRO A 160 7.33 -5.09 2.49
C PRO A 160 7.99 -6.22 1.71
N LEU A 161 7.25 -7.01 0.97
CA LEU A 161 7.78 -8.17 0.26
C LEU A 161 6.91 -8.56 -0.94
N PHE A 162 7.54 -9.22 -1.90
CA PHE A 162 6.90 -9.94 -2.99
C PHE A 162 7.15 -11.44 -2.82
N ASN A 163 6.08 -12.22 -2.92
CA ASN A 163 6.20 -13.66 -2.87
C ASN A 163 6.75 -14.21 -4.19
N ASN A 164 7.54 -15.29 -4.12
CA ASN A 164 7.96 -16.01 -5.30
C ASN A 164 6.79 -16.86 -5.82
N TYR A 165 6.51 -16.75 -7.11
CA TYR A 165 5.66 -17.73 -7.79
C TYR A 165 6.52 -18.94 -8.13
N VAL A 166 6.18 -20.07 -7.58
CA VAL A 166 6.82 -21.36 -7.86
C VAL A 166 5.97 -22.11 -8.86
#